data_c8d4e24fc9f9e386d31d792faff06f29
#
_entry.id   c8d4e24fc9f9e386d31d792faff06f29
#
_cell.length_a   1.000
_cell.length_b   1.000
_cell.length_c   1.000
_cell.angle_alpha   90.00
_cell.angle_beta   90.00
_cell.angle_gamma   90.00
#
_symmetry.space_group_name_H-M   'P 1'
#
loop_
_entity.id
_entity.type
_entity.pdbx_description
1 polymer ?
#
loop_
_entity_poly.entity_id
_entity_poly.type
_entity_poly.pdbx_seq_one_letter_code
_entity_poly.pdbx_strand_id
1 'polypeptide(L)'
;MGEFEEIVMLTVGILYDKAYGVSIKKEIEARLKRGVSVGALQAALKRLEDKGYLKSHEGETTEERAGRPKKYFQITALGKKALEYKKSTRDDLWKAIPKVVWDAKMIVG
;
A
#
# COMPACT_ATOMS: atom_id res chain seq x y z
N MET A 1 11.24 -1.42 -1.98
CA MET A 1 9.91 -0.80 -1.74
C MET A 1 9.91 -0.24 -0.34
N GLY A 2 9.61 1.03 -0.20
CA GLY A 2 9.56 1.68 1.10
C GLY A 2 8.26 1.40 1.85
N GLU A 3 8.19 1.87 3.09
CA GLU A 3 7.01 1.64 3.94
C GLU A 3 5.74 2.22 3.33
N PHE A 4 5.79 3.45 2.83
CA PHE A 4 4.60 4.08 2.25
C PHE A 4 4.14 3.34 0.99
N GLU A 5 5.08 2.92 0.16
CA GLU A 5 4.76 2.14 -1.05
C GLU A 5 4.11 0.81 -0.68
N GLU A 6 4.59 0.17 0.38
CA GLU A 6 3.98 -1.07 0.87
C GLU A 6 2.54 -0.84 1.33
N ILE A 7 2.31 0.24 2.08
CA ILE A 7 0.97 0.62 2.53
C ILE A 7 0.04 0.87 1.33
N VAL A 8 0.54 1.58 0.32
CA VAL A 8 -0.24 1.83 -0.91
C VAL A 8 -0.62 0.52 -1.58
N MET A 9 0.32 -0.40 -1.74
CA MET A 9 0.05 -1.70 -2.37
C MET A 9 -0.96 -2.53 -1.58
N LEU A 10 -0.82 -2.58 -0.26
CA LEU A 10 -1.75 -3.31 0.59
C LEU A 10 -3.15 -2.71 0.49
N THR A 11 -3.24 -1.38 0.41
CA THR A 11 -4.53 -0.70 0.27
C THR A 11 -5.17 -1.00 -1.09
N VAL A 12 -4.37 -1.06 -2.16
CA VAL A 12 -4.88 -1.48 -3.47
C VAL A 12 -5.49 -2.88 -3.36
N GLY A 13 -4.83 -3.78 -2.65
CA GLY A 13 -5.35 -5.13 -2.41
C GLY A 13 -6.67 -5.13 -1.65
N ILE A 14 -6.77 -4.31 -0.60
CA ILE A 14 -7.99 -4.19 0.20
C ILE A 14 -9.16 -3.73 -0.65
N LEU A 15 -8.93 -2.75 -1.51
CA LEU A 15 -9.99 -2.16 -2.34
C LEU A 15 -10.35 -3.01 -3.55
N TYR A 16 -9.52 -3.97 -3.91
CA TYR A 16 -9.74 -4.92 -5.00
C TYR A 16 -10.04 -4.19 -6.32
N ASP A 17 -11.26 -4.28 -6.83
CA ASP A 17 -11.67 -3.67 -8.10
C ASP A 17 -12.08 -2.20 -7.97
N LYS A 18 -11.94 -1.62 -6.78
CA LYS A 18 -12.34 -0.24 -6.48
C LYS A 18 -11.15 0.64 -6.13
N ALA A 19 -9.93 0.23 -6.51
CA ALA A 19 -8.71 0.94 -6.14
C ALA A 19 -8.36 2.00 -7.19
N TYR A 20 -8.72 3.24 -6.93
CA TYR A 20 -8.30 4.39 -7.72
C TYR A 20 -7.82 5.49 -6.77
N GLY A 21 -7.20 6.55 -7.30
CA GLY A 21 -6.52 7.54 -6.47
C GLY A 21 -7.30 8.02 -5.26
N VAL A 22 -8.55 8.46 -5.47
CA VAL A 22 -9.38 8.99 -4.37
C VAL A 22 -9.72 7.92 -3.36
N SER A 23 -10.11 6.72 -3.80
CA SER A 23 -10.49 5.64 -2.87
C SER A 23 -9.28 5.16 -2.06
N ILE A 24 -8.11 5.08 -2.70
CA ILE A 24 -6.87 4.68 -2.03
C ILE A 24 -6.52 5.70 -0.93
N LYS A 25 -6.57 6.99 -1.28
CA LYS A 25 -6.28 8.07 -0.31
C LYS A 25 -7.21 7.99 0.90
N LYS A 26 -8.52 7.89 0.66
CA LYS A 26 -9.52 7.82 1.73
C LYS A 26 -9.32 6.60 2.63
N GLU A 27 -9.02 5.45 2.04
CA GLU A 27 -8.82 4.22 2.78
C GLU A 27 -7.59 4.30 3.69
N ILE A 28 -6.47 4.81 3.17
CA ILE A 28 -5.25 4.99 3.95
C ILE A 28 -5.50 5.96 5.11
N GLU A 29 -6.12 7.10 4.83
CA GLU A 29 -6.40 8.10 5.85
C GLU A 29 -7.29 7.56 6.96
N ALA A 30 -8.31 6.79 6.59
CA ALA A 30 -9.22 6.20 7.57
C ALA A 30 -8.51 5.17 8.46
N ARG A 31 -7.66 4.33 7.87
CA ARG A 31 -6.98 3.26 8.62
C ARG A 31 -5.81 3.76 9.46
N LEU A 32 -5.03 4.71 8.94
CA LEU A 32 -3.84 5.21 9.63
C LEU A 32 -4.09 6.46 10.46
N LYS A 33 -5.30 7.02 10.38
CA LYS A 33 -5.68 8.21 11.14
C LYS A 33 -4.74 9.40 10.89
N ARG A 34 -4.30 9.56 9.65
CA ARG A 34 -3.42 10.66 9.24
C ARG A 34 -3.72 11.06 7.80
N GLY A 35 -3.38 12.30 7.45
CA GLY A 35 -3.54 12.79 6.09
C GLY A 35 -2.50 12.21 5.14
N VAL A 36 -2.87 12.09 3.88
CA VAL A 36 -1.99 11.65 2.80
C VAL A 36 -2.06 12.68 1.69
N SER A 37 -0.90 13.20 1.28
CA SER A 37 -0.89 14.17 0.19
C SER A 37 -1.14 13.49 -1.15
N VAL A 38 -1.90 14.16 -2.00
CA VAL A 38 -2.19 13.67 -3.37
C VAL A 38 -0.89 13.47 -4.15
N GLY A 39 0.05 14.43 -4.03
CA GLY A 39 1.32 14.34 -4.74
C GLY A 39 2.15 13.14 -4.32
N ALA A 40 2.24 12.86 -3.01
CA ALA A 40 2.99 11.71 -2.50
C ALA A 40 2.35 10.41 -2.96
N LEU A 41 1.01 10.33 -2.93
CA LEU A 41 0.30 9.14 -3.38
C LEU A 41 0.51 8.90 -4.87
N GLN A 42 0.35 9.93 -5.70
CA GLN A 42 0.54 9.79 -7.15
C GLN A 42 1.96 9.40 -7.50
N ALA A 43 2.96 9.96 -6.81
CA ALA A 43 4.36 9.58 -7.02
C ALA A 43 4.61 8.12 -6.63
N ALA A 44 4.03 7.65 -5.53
CA ALA A 44 4.17 6.26 -5.11
C ALA A 44 3.51 5.30 -6.10
N LEU A 45 2.30 5.62 -6.57
CA LEU A 45 1.59 4.80 -7.54
C LEU A 45 2.39 4.69 -8.85
N LYS A 46 2.97 5.80 -9.31
CA LYS A 46 3.79 5.80 -10.51
C LYS A 46 5.03 4.92 -10.33
N ARG A 47 5.74 5.05 -9.23
CA ARG A 47 6.93 4.23 -8.97
C ARG A 47 6.59 2.74 -8.92
N LEU A 48 5.47 2.39 -8.28
CA LEU A 48 5.03 0.99 -8.18
C LEU A 48 4.64 0.43 -9.54
N GLU A 49 4.00 1.24 -10.37
CA GLU A 49 3.65 0.85 -11.73
C GLU A 49 4.92 0.68 -12.59
N ASP A 50 5.87 1.61 -12.46
CA ASP A 50 7.14 1.56 -13.20
C ASP A 50 7.96 0.31 -12.81
N LYS A 51 7.87 -0.12 -11.56
CA LYS A 51 8.55 -1.35 -11.08
C LYS A 51 7.81 -2.63 -11.50
N GLY A 52 6.62 -2.49 -12.05
CA GLY A 52 5.80 -3.64 -12.42
C GLY A 52 5.06 -4.30 -11.26
N TYR A 53 5.00 -3.66 -10.10
CA TYR A 53 4.28 -4.17 -8.93
C TYR A 53 2.79 -3.89 -8.99
N LEU A 54 2.40 -2.82 -9.67
CA LEU A 54 1.02 -2.47 -9.96
C LEU A 54 0.84 -2.35 -11.46
N LYS A 55 -0.35 -2.63 -11.92
CA LYS A 55 -0.81 -2.30 -13.27
C LYS A 55 -2.05 -1.45 -13.16
N SER A 56 -2.32 -0.66 -14.18
CA SER A 56 -3.48 0.21 -14.18
C SER A 56 -4.29 0.04 -15.46
N HIS A 57 -5.56 0.39 -15.36
CA HIS A 57 -6.46 0.45 -16.51
C HIS A 57 -7.45 1.58 -16.29
N GLU A 58 -7.96 2.12 -17.39
CA GLU A 58 -8.98 3.15 -17.33
C GLU A 58 -10.34 2.50 -17.08
N GLY A 59 -11.10 3.11 -16.19
CA GLY A 59 -12.45 2.67 -15.88
C GLY A 59 -13.50 3.67 -16.39
N GLU A 60 -14.62 3.71 -15.70
CA GLU A 60 -15.73 4.58 -16.09
C GLU A 60 -15.39 6.06 -15.88
N THR A 61 -15.95 6.90 -16.74
CA THR A 61 -15.91 8.35 -16.53
C THR A 61 -16.97 8.75 -15.52
N THR A 62 -16.68 9.80 -14.73
CA THR A 62 -17.62 10.34 -13.77
C THR A 62 -17.64 11.87 -13.87
N GLU A 63 -18.72 12.47 -13.43
CA GLU A 63 -18.84 13.93 -13.38
C GLU A 63 -17.81 14.53 -12.44
N GLU A 64 -17.49 13.85 -11.34
CA GLU A 64 -16.49 14.28 -10.37
C GLU A 64 -15.12 14.48 -10.98
N ARG A 65 -14.83 13.80 -12.08
CA ARG A 65 -13.57 13.87 -12.79
C ARG A 65 -13.67 14.67 -14.09
N ALA A 66 -14.72 15.48 -14.23
CA ALA A 66 -14.97 16.30 -15.43
C ALA A 66 -14.95 15.45 -16.72
N GLY A 67 -15.57 14.28 -16.68
CA GLY A 67 -15.64 13.37 -17.83
C GLY A 67 -14.38 12.55 -18.09
N ARG A 68 -13.34 12.68 -17.24
CA ARG A 68 -12.12 11.87 -17.39
C ARG A 68 -12.34 10.49 -16.79
N PRO A 69 -11.80 9.42 -17.41
CA PRO A 69 -11.92 8.08 -16.83
C PRO A 69 -11.12 7.98 -15.54
N LYS A 70 -11.62 7.17 -14.60
CA LYS A 70 -10.87 6.82 -13.41
C LYS A 70 -9.78 5.84 -13.80
N LYS A 71 -8.60 6.01 -13.19
CA LYS A 71 -7.50 5.07 -13.36
C LYS A 71 -7.49 4.11 -12.19
N TYR A 72 -7.79 2.85 -12.46
CA TYR A 72 -7.83 1.78 -11.46
C TYR A 72 -6.51 1.02 -11.42
N PHE A 73 -6.13 0.58 -10.24
CA PHE A 73 -4.86 -0.13 -10.01
C PHE A 73 -5.12 -1.54 -9.50
N GLN A 74 -4.24 -2.45 -9.89
CA GLN A 74 -4.28 -3.85 -9.46
C GLN A 74 -2.88 -4.32 -9.12
N ILE A 75 -2.77 -5.21 -8.13
CA ILE A 75 -1.50 -5.84 -7.77
C ILE A 75 -1.17 -6.89 -8.85
N THR A 76 0.06 -6.83 -9.37
CA THR A 76 0.54 -7.84 -10.32
C THR A 76 1.09 -9.06 -9.58
N ALA A 77 1.36 -10.16 -10.33
CA ALA A 77 2.02 -11.33 -9.74
C ALA A 77 3.38 -10.95 -9.12
N LEU A 78 4.13 -10.06 -9.79
CA LEU A 78 5.40 -9.56 -9.26
C LEU A 78 5.19 -8.76 -7.98
N GLY A 79 4.16 -7.92 -7.94
CA GLY A 79 3.80 -7.14 -6.75
C GLY A 79 3.44 -8.04 -5.58
N LYS A 80 2.68 -9.10 -5.84
CA LYS A 80 2.34 -10.09 -4.81
C LYS A 80 3.60 -10.71 -4.21
N LYS A 81 4.54 -11.12 -5.06
CA LYS A 81 5.81 -11.70 -4.60
C LYS A 81 6.60 -10.71 -3.74
N ALA A 82 6.62 -9.43 -4.14
CA ALA A 82 7.30 -8.39 -3.38
C ALA A 82 6.68 -8.21 -1.99
N LEU A 83 5.35 -8.21 -1.90
CA LEU A 83 4.65 -8.12 -0.61
C LEU A 83 4.90 -9.35 0.26
N GLU A 84 4.84 -10.55 -0.33
CA GLU A 84 5.11 -11.80 0.38
C GLU A 84 6.53 -11.83 0.95
N TYR A 85 7.50 -11.38 0.17
CA TYR A 85 8.89 -11.31 0.62
C TYR A 85 9.04 -10.36 1.81
N LYS A 86 8.44 -9.18 1.75
CA LYS A 86 8.50 -8.22 2.86
C LYS A 86 7.85 -8.77 4.11
N LYS A 87 6.69 -9.42 3.97
CA LYS A 87 5.98 -10.01 5.09
C LYS A 87 6.78 -11.15 5.71
N SER A 88 7.27 -12.08 4.91
CA SER A 88 8.01 -13.23 5.45
C SER A 88 9.32 -12.82 6.09
N THR A 89 10.04 -11.86 5.52
CA THR A 89 11.27 -11.33 6.11
C THR A 89 10.98 -10.70 7.48
N ARG A 90 9.94 -9.88 7.56
CA ARG A 90 9.55 -9.25 8.82
C ARG A 90 9.13 -10.26 9.85
N ASP A 91 8.33 -11.26 9.45
CA ASP A 91 7.89 -12.34 10.34
C ASP A 91 9.08 -13.15 10.87
N ASP A 92 10.04 -13.47 9.99
CA ASP A 92 11.25 -14.23 10.39
C ASP A 92 12.09 -13.45 11.40
N LEU A 93 12.28 -12.16 11.14
CA LEU A 93 13.02 -11.30 12.07
C LEU A 93 12.30 -11.19 13.41
N TRP A 94 10.99 -11.00 13.38
CA TRP A 94 10.17 -10.92 14.57
C TRP A 94 10.30 -12.19 15.41
N LYS A 95 10.18 -13.37 14.77
CA LYS A 95 10.26 -14.65 15.44
C LYS A 95 11.64 -14.93 16.01
N ALA A 96 12.68 -14.35 15.43
CA ALA A 96 14.05 -14.52 15.91
C ALA A 96 14.34 -13.76 17.20
N ILE A 97 13.49 -12.82 17.58
CA ILE A 97 13.67 -12.05 18.80
C ILE A 97 13.42 -12.97 20.01
N PRO A 98 14.41 -13.12 20.92
CA PRO A 98 14.21 -13.96 22.12
C PRO A 98 13.07 -13.42 22.99
N LYS A 99 12.32 -14.33 23.61
CA LYS A 99 11.23 -13.93 24.51
C LYS A 99 11.66 -12.97 25.60
N VAL A 100 12.88 -13.08 26.08
CA VAL A 100 13.40 -12.22 27.14
C VAL A 100 13.38 -10.74 26.76
N VAL A 101 13.48 -10.44 25.45
CA VAL A 101 13.41 -9.05 24.97
C VAL A 101 12.05 -8.43 25.25
N TRP A 102 11.00 -9.25 25.25
CA TRP A 102 9.62 -8.81 25.51
C TRP A 102 9.26 -8.81 27.00
N ASP A 103 10.18 -9.30 27.85
CA ASP A 103 9.98 -9.30 29.30
C ASP A 103 9.93 -7.83 29.78
N ALA A 104 8.99 -7.52 30.69
CA ALA A 104 8.80 -6.15 31.19
C ALA A 104 10.05 -5.59 31.86
N LYS A 105 10.92 -6.45 32.39
CA LYS A 105 12.19 -6.02 33.00
C LYS A 105 13.23 -5.59 31.98
N MET A 106 13.13 -6.06 30.75
CA MET A 106 14.07 -5.76 29.67
C MET A 106 13.61 -4.59 28.81
N ILE A 107 12.32 -4.28 28.81
CA ILE A 107 11.75 -3.16 28.06
C ILE A 107 11.79 -1.93 28.96
N VAL A 108 12.79 -1.10 28.77
CA VAL A 108 12.98 0.10 29.58
C VAL A 108 12.62 1.32 28.76
N GLY A 109 11.62 2.00 29.20
CA GLY A 109 11.20 3.32 28.81
C GLY A 109 10.89 3.65 27.41
#